data_8b842031093914e9cd7b711ad8980753
#
_entry.id   8b842031093914e9cd7b711ad8980753
#
_cell.length_a   1.000
_cell.length_b   1.000
_cell.length_c   1.000
_cell.angle_alpha   90.00
_cell.angle_beta   90.00
_cell.angle_gamma   90.00
#
_symmetry.space_group_name_H-M   'P 1'
#
loop_
_entity.id
_entity.type
_entity.pdbx_description
1 polymer ?
#
loop_
_entity_poly.entity_id
_entity_poly.type
_entity_poly.pdbx_seq_one_letter_code
_entity_poly.pdbx_strand_id
1 'polypeptide(L)'
;MDGIKAPSPLRPVSPRARAAVACFLVTILLLVASTWHDFALLDLAKRAAIGRATEAEGAALDRAEVWIALGQVLALLGTAVAFCMWLHRTYANLVSAGVSGLKYTARRSVEAFFIPFVNLVRPYRVVDEVWLASRGLAAGSALLTSDRDRESDWAVGVWWVSMLLGNGYARYTSVLLDTAKTPADFERYAGQSIVADGVTLIAAATAILIVRSISGWQEGARAADSRQLPAP
;
A
#
# COMPACT_ATOMS: atom_id res chain seq x y z
N MET A 1 -33.21 -20.61 -8.35
CA MET A 1 -32.42 -21.47 -7.45
C MET A 1 -31.05 -21.57 -8.08
N ASP A 2 -30.19 -20.60 -7.80
CA ASP A 2 -28.79 -20.64 -8.29
C ASP A 2 -28.06 -21.71 -7.50
N GLY A 3 -27.62 -22.76 -8.21
CA GLY A 3 -26.92 -23.88 -7.59
C GLY A 3 -25.68 -23.41 -6.84
N ILE A 4 -25.60 -23.71 -5.55
CA ILE A 4 -24.42 -23.49 -4.71
C ILE A 4 -23.28 -24.22 -5.41
N LYS A 5 -22.42 -23.46 -6.09
CA LYS A 5 -21.24 -24.01 -6.76
C LYS A 5 -20.35 -24.66 -5.69
N ALA A 6 -20.04 -25.94 -5.86
CA ALA A 6 -19.16 -26.64 -4.93
C ALA A 6 -17.85 -25.85 -4.71
N PRO A 7 -17.32 -25.81 -3.48
CA PRO A 7 -16.06 -25.13 -3.20
C PRO A 7 -14.96 -25.61 -4.14
N SER A 8 -14.27 -24.68 -4.74
CA SER A 8 -13.14 -24.99 -5.63
C SER A 8 -11.83 -24.82 -4.87
N PRO A 9 -10.78 -25.60 -5.17
CA PRO A 9 -9.53 -25.54 -4.42
C PRO A 9 -8.91 -24.13 -4.48
N LEU A 10 -8.37 -23.68 -3.35
CA LEU A 10 -7.71 -22.38 -3.25
C LEU A 10 -6.46 -22.33 -4.13
N ARG A 11 -6.29 -21.24 -4.83
CA ARG A 11 -5.12 -21.02 -5.68
C ARG A 11 -4.00 -20.33 -4.90
N PRO A 12 -2.73 -20.60 -5.19
CA PRO A 12 -1.61 -19.99 -4.47
C PRO A 12 -1.62 -18.45 -4.57
N VAL A 13 -1.41 -17.80 -3.42
CA VAL A 13 -1.34 -16.33 -3.28
C VAL A 13 0.11 -15.87 -3.15
N SER A 14 0.98 -16.74 -2.62
CA SER A 14 2.36 -16.41 -2.25
C SER A 14 3.20 -15.77 -3.37
N PRO A 15 3.11 -16.15 -4.67
CA PRO A 15 3.90 -15.47 -5.70
C PRO A 15 3.52 -13.99 -5.87
N ARG A 16 2.20 -13.68 -5.85
CA ARG A 16 1.70 -12.30 -5.96
C ARG A 16 1.96 -11.49 -4.71
N ALA A 17 1.86 -12.12 -3.54
CA ALA A 17 2.22 -11.49 -2.26
C ALA A 17 3.70 -11.11 -2.23
N ARG A 18 4.60 -12.00 -2.67
CA ARG A 18 6.04 -11.69 -2.78
C ARG A 18 6.31 -10.54 -3.73
N ALA A 19 5.66 -10.50 -4.89
CA ALA A 19 5.79 -9.40 -5.84
C ALA A 19 5.31 -8.07 -5.21
N ALA A 20 4.13 -8.05 -4.57
CA ALA A 20 3.63 -6.85 -3.90
C ALA A 20 4.56 -6.38 -2.78
N VAL A 21 5.03 -7.30 -1.92
CA VAL A 21 5.98 -6.97 -0.84
C VAL A 21 7.29 -6.43 -1.42
N ALA A 22 7.83 -7.03 -2.47
CA ALA A 22 9.05 -6.54 -3.12
C ALA A 22 8.87 -5.12 -3.67
N CYS A 23 7.74 -4.82 -4.32
CA CYS A 23 7.43 -3.46 -4.78
C CYS A 23 7.32 -2.46 -3.62
N PHE A 24 6.67 -2.81 -2.50
CA PHE A 24 6.63 -1.96 -1.32
C PHE A 24 8.02 -1.74 -0.71
N LEU A 25 8.88 -2.76 -0.69
CA LEU A 25 10.26 -2.59 -0.22
C LEU A 25 11.06 -1.65 -1.11
N VAL A 26 10.90 -1.71 -2.43
CA VAL A 26 11.49 -0.74 -3.38
C VAL A 26 10.97 0.66 -3.08
N THR A 27 9.65 0.82 -2.84
CA THR A 27 9.06 2.11 -2.43
C THR A 27 9.71 2.63 -1.15
N ILE A 28 9.90 1.78 -0.13
CA ILE A 28 10.56 2.16 1.13
C ILE A 28 12.00 2.62 0.89
N LEU A 29 12.76 1.91 0.06
CA LEU A 29 14.14 2.31 -0.27
C LEU A 29 14.19 3.68 -0.95
N LEU A 30 13.26 3.95 -1.86
CA LEU A 30 13.17 5.25 -2.54
C LEU A 30 12.71 6.36 -1.59
N LEU A 31 11.83 6.08 -0.62
CA LEU A 31 11.47 7.03 0.43
C LEU A 31 12.67 7.37 1.33
N VAL A 32 13.48 6.38 1.68
CA VAL A 32 14.72 6.64 2.45
C VAL A 32 15.70 7.50 1.63
N ALA A 33 15.84 7.24 0.33
CA ALA A 33 16.68 8.05 -0.55
C ALA A 33 16.14 9.48 -0.69
N SER A 34 14.81 9.66 -0.81
CA SER A 34 14.13 10.95 -0.82
C SER A 34 14.37 11.71 0.48
N THR A 35 14.12 11.09 1.61
CA THR A 35 14.37 11.69 2.93
C THR A 35 15.83 12.12 3.11
N TRP A 36 16.79 11.31 2.65
CA TRP A 36 18.21 11.68 2.68
C TRP A 36 18.50 12.89 1.78
N HIS A 37 17.92 12.92 0.59
CA HIS A 37 18.00 14.07 -0.33
C HIS A 37 17.41 15.34 0.31
N ASP A 38 16.25 15.24 0.98
CA ASP A 38 15.61 16.36 1.64
C ASP A 38 16.45 16.92 2.80
N PHE A 39 17.15 16.08 3.56
CA PHE A 39 18.13 16.55 4.55
C PHE A 39 19.30 17.29 3.90
N ALA A 40 19.80 16.84 2.75
CA ALA A 40 20.86 17.54 2.02
C ALA A 40 20.36 18.88 1.46
N LEU A 41 19.13 18.93 0.95
CA LEU A 41 18.49 20.16 0.48
C LEU A 41 18.27 21.15 1.63
N LEU A 42 17.85 20.66 2.80
CA LEU A 42 17.68 21.48 4.00
C LEU A 42 19.01 22.12 4.46
N ASP A 43 20.10 21.35 4.44
CA ASP A 43 21.45 21.87 4.75
C ASP A 43 21.89 22.91 3.70
N LEU A 44 21.70 22.61 2.41
CA LEU A 44 22.03 23.52 1.33
C LEU A 44 21.24 24.83 1.46
N ALA A 45 19.94 24.78 1.74
CA ALA A 45 19.10 25.96 1.90
C ALA A 45 19.59 26.86 3.06
N LYS A 46 19.96 26.26 4.20
CA LYS A 46 20.54 26.98 5.34
C LYS A 46 21.87 27.62 4.99
N ARG A 47 22.75 26.96 4.26
CA ARG A 47 24.03 27.52 3.80
C ARG A 47 23.82 28.63 2.75
N ALA A 48 22.83 28.46 1.88
CA ALA A 48 22.47 29.48 0.89
C ALA A 48 22.01 30.80 1.54
N ALA A 49 21.23 30.72 2.63
CA ALA A 49 20.76 31.87 3.37
C ALA A 49 21.89 32.77 3.91
N ILE A 50 23.09 32.21 4.10
CA ILE A 50 24.30 32.97 4.56
C ILE A 50 25.39 33.08 3.48
N GLY A 51 25.03 32.87 2.21
CA GLY A 51 25.93 32.99 1.06
C GLY A 51 27.05 31.93 0.99
N ARG A 52 26.85 30.75 1.61
CA ARG A 52 27.82 29.64 1.65
C ARG A 52 27.45 28.44 0.77
N ALA A 53 26.44 28.56 -0.07
CA ALA A 53 26.09 27.55 -1.05
C ALA A 53 26.64 27.88 -2.43
N THR A 54 26.93 26.87 -3.23
CA THR A 54 27.37 27.02 -4.62
C THR A 54 26.28 26.55 -5.59
N GLU A 55 26.25 27.12 -6.80
CA GLU A 55 25.34 26.67 -7.87
C GLU A 55 25.55 25.21 -8.25
N ALA A 56 26.81 24.74 -8.18
CA ALA A 56 27.14 23.36 -8.49
C ALA A 56 26.51 22.35 -7.51
N GLU A 57 26.46 22.70 -6.22
CA GLU A 57 25.79 21.89 -5.19
C GLU A 57 24.27 21.83 -5.46
N GLY A 58 23.63 22.96 -5.77
CA GLY A 58 22.23 23.00 -6.15
C GLY A 58 21.93 22.14 -7.36
N ALA A 59 22.68 22.33 -8.45
CA ALA A 59 22.53 21.55 -9.67
C ALA A 59 22.77 20.01 -9.46
N ALA A 60 23.57 19.64 -8.47
CA ALA A 60 23.76 18.22 -8.13
C ALA A 60 22.54 17.63 -7.44
N LEU A 61 21.93 18.37 -6.50
CA LEU A 61 20.68 17.95 -5.84
C LEU A 61 19.51 17.90 -6.82
N ASP A 62 19.36 18.91 -7.70
CA ASP A 62 18.29 18.92 -8.72
C ASP A 62 18.37 17.66 -9.62
N ARG A 63 19.58 17.26 -10.03
CA ARG A 63 19.75 16.04 -10.81
C ARG A 63 19.40 14.78 -10.03
N ALA A 64 19.75 14.71 -8.74
CA ALA A 64 19.39 13.58 -7.88
C ALA A 64 17.88 13.49 -7.71
N GLU A 65 17.21 14.63 -7.48
CA GLU A 65 15.75 14.72 -7.35
C GLU A 65 15.03 14.13 -8.56
N VAL A 66 15.45 14.47 -9.78
CA VAL A 66 14.85 13.93 -11.02
C VAL A 66 14.89 12.39 -11.04
N TRP A 67 16.02 11.78 -10.67
CA TRP A 67 16.14 10.31 -10.64
C TRP A 67 15.34 9.67 -9.52
N ILE A 68 15.30 10.29 -8.34
CA ILE A 68 14.47 9.84 -7.21
C ILE A 68 12.99 9.90 -7.60
N ALA A 69 12.53 11.03 -8.13
CA ALA A 69 11.15 11.22 -8.55
C ALA A 69 10.73 10.22 -9.64
N LEU A 70 11.57 10.00 -10.65
CA LEU A 70 11.31 8.99 -11.67
C LEU A 70 11.22 7.59 -11.07
N GLY A 71 12.14 7.24 -10.18
CA GLY A 71 12.10 5.97 -9.44
C GLY A 71 10.82 5.82 -8.62
N GLN A 72 10.40 6.85 -7.92
CA GLN A 72 9.16 6.85 -7.13
C GLN A 72 7.90 6.65 -8.00
N VAL A 73 7.82 7.30 -9.17
CA VAL A 73 6.72 7.10 -10.12
C VAL A 73 6.68 5.66 -10.62
N LEU A 74 7.82 5.09 -11.02
CA LEU A 74 7.90 3.71 -11.48
C LEU A 74 7.55 2.71 -10.36
N ALA A 75 8.03 2.96 -9.14
CA ALA A 75 7.69 2.14 -7.97
C ALA A 75 6.20 2.22 -7.63
N LEU A 76 5.60 3.41 -7.70
CA LEU A 76 4.16 3.60 -7.48
C LEU A 76 3.34 2.76 -8.47
N LEU A 77 3.65 2.84 -9.77
CA LEU A 77 2.96 2.07 -10.80
C LEU A 77 3.14 0.56 -10.59
N GLY A 78 4.37 0.13 -10.35
CA GLY A 78 4.67 -1.28 -10.07
C GLY A 78 3.95 -1.80 -8.83
N THR A 79 3.96 -1.01 -7.75
CA THR A 79 3.26 -1.35 -6.49
C THR A 79 1.75 -1.42 -6.69
N ALA A 80 1.15 -0.46 -7.40
CA ALA A 80 -0.28 -0.46 -7.70
C ALA A 80 -0.69 -1.71 -8.49
N VAL A 81 0.05 -2.07 -9.53
CA VAL A 81 -0.20 -3.28 -10.34
C VAL A 81 -0.06 -4.54 -9.49
N ALA A 82 1.07 -4.69 -8.78
CA ALA A 82 1.34 -5.88 -7.97
C ALA A 82 0.30 -6.05 -6.84
N PHE A 83 -0.06 -4.98 -6.16
CA PHE A 83 -1.09 -4.97 -5.11
C PHE A 83 -2.48 -5.33 -5.67
N CYS A 84 -2.88 -4.74 -6.80
CA CYS A 84 -4.15 -5.06 -7.45
C CYS A 84 -4.22 -6.52 -7.89
N MET A 85 -3.15 -7.08 -8.45
CA MET A 85 -3.07 -8.49 -8.84
C MET A 85 -3.14 -9.42 -7.63
N TRP A 86 -2.52 -9.05 -6.51
CA TRP A 86 -2.60 -9.76 -5.25
C TRP A 86 -4.02 -9.69 -4.66
N LEU A 87 -4.61 -8.50 -4.57
CA LEU A 87 -5.95 -8.28 -4.02
C LEU A 87 -7.02 -9.03 -4.82
N HIS A 88 -6.95 -8.99 -6.15
CA HIS A 88 -7.84 -9.76 -7.02
C HIS A 88 -7.76 -11.26 -6.72
N ARG A 89 -6.55 -11.80 -6.54
CA ARG A 89 -6.34 -13.22 -6.24
C ARG A 89 -6.90 -13.61 -4.88
N THR A 90 -6.60 -12.81 -3.85
CA THR A 90 -7.08 -13.07 -2.49
C THR A 90 -8.60 -13.05 -2.42
N TYR A 91 -9.23 -12.08 -3.10
CA TYR A 91 -10.68 -11.98 -3.17
C TYR A 91 -11.30 -13.16 -3.95
N ALA A 92 -10.70 -13.53 -5.08
CA ALA A 92 -11.16 -14.67 -5.87
C ALA A 92 -11.09 -16.00 -5.08
N ASN A 93 -10.08 -16.17 -4.25
CA ASN A 93 -9.96 -17.32 -3.36
C ASN A 93 -11.10 -17.38 -2.33
N LEU A 94 -11.47 -16.26 -1.72
CA LEU A 94 -12.59 -16.22 -0.77
C LEU A 94 -13.92 -16.62 -1.42
N VAL A 95 -14.15 -16.15 -2.66
CA VAL A 95 -15.32 -16.57 -3.45
C VAL A 95 -15.26 -18.05 -3.77
N SER A 96 -14.09 -18.58 -4.16
CA SER A 96 -13.90 -20.00 -4.48
C SER A 96 -14.05 -20.91 -3.26
N ALA A 97 -13.67 -20.43 -2.07
CA ALA A 97 -13.87 -21.12 -0.80
C ALA A 97 -15.33 -21.12 -0.33
N GLY A 98 -16.24 -20.45 -1.03
CA GLY A 98 -17.65 -20.36 -0.64
C GLY A 98 -17.89 -19.48 0.58
N VAL A 99 -16.99 -18.54 0.89
CA VAL A 99 -17.19 -17.58 1.98
C VAL A 99 -18.44 -16.76 1.70
N SER A 100 -19.42 -16.84 2.59
CA SER A 100 -20.70 -16.12 2.47
C SER A 100 -20.62 -14.73 3.10
N GLY A 101 -21.46 -13.81 2.63
CA GLY A 101 -21.51 -12.44 3.14
C GLY A 101 -20.54 -11.46 2.48
N LEU A 102 -19.78 -11.89 1.46
CA LEU A 102 -18.92 -11.01 0.67
C LEU A 102 -19.76 -9.98 -0.11
N LYS A 103 -19.38 -8.70 0.00
CA LYS A 103 -20.13 -7.57 -0.60
C LYS A 103 -19.69 -7.23 -2.03
N TYR A 104 -18.50 -7.68 -2.42
CA TYR A 104 -17.91 -7.34 -3.72
C TYR A 104 -17.65 -8.60 -4.55
N THR A 105 -17.11 -8.42 -5.73
CA THR A 105 -16.52 -9.46 -6.57
C THR A 105 -15.03 -9.22 -6.70
N ALA A 106 -14.27 -10.22 -7.10
CA ALA A 106 -12.82 -10.08 -7.31
C ALA A 106 -12.46 -8.92 -8.27
N ARG A 107 -13.29 -8.67 -9.28
CA ARG A 107 -13.11 -7.55 -10.21
C ARG A 107 -13.44 -6.20 -9.54
N ARG A 108 -14.59 -6.10 -8.87
CA ARG A 108 -15.02 -4.87 -8.20
C ARG A 108 -14.11 -4.47 -7.02
N SER A 109 -13.41 -5.43 -6.42
CA SER A 109 -12.44 -5.15 -5.36
C SER A 109 -11.26 -4.32 -5.87
N VAL A 110 -10.84 -4.52 -7.12
CA VAL A 110 -9.77 -3.75 -7.75
C VAL A 110 -10.30 -2.45 -8.37
N GLU A 111 -11.46 -2.48 -9.04
CA GLU A 111 -12.07 -1.29 -9.63
C GLU A 111 -12.29 -0.16 -8.62
N ALA A 112 -12.50 -0.49 -7.35
CA ALA A 112 -12.68 0.46 -6.25
C ALA A 112 -11.54 1.48 -6.11
N PHE A 113 -10.32 1.14 -6.53
CA PHE A 113 -9.15 2.00 -6.45
C PHE A 113 -9.08 3.07 -7.56
N PHE A 114 -9.78 2.86 -8.67
CA PHE A 114 -9.68 3.69 -9.86
C PHE A 114 -10.87 4.63 -10.07
N ILE A 115 -11.96 4.46 -9.32
CA ILE A 115 -13.15 5.30 -9.45
C ILE A 115 -13.01 6.52 -8.53
N PRO A 116 -12.97 7.78 -9.07
CA PRO A 116 -12.88 8.99 -8.26
C PRO A 116 -13.98 9.03 -7.18
N PHE A 117 -13.70 9.64 -6.05
CA PHE A 117 -14.53 9.73 -4.83
C PHE A 117 -14.83 8.38 -4.17
N VAL A 118 -15.05 7.32 -4.95
CA VAL A 118 -15.24 5.95 -4.45
C VAL A 118 -13.94 5.43 -3.83
N ASN A 119 -12.82 5.80 -4.43
CA ASN A 119 -11.47 5.44 -3.96
C ASN A 119 -11.09 6.05 -2.60
N LEU A 120 -11.91 6.94 -2.04
CA LEU A 120 -11.68 7.49 -0.69
C LEU A 120 -12.22 6.59 0.43
N VAL A 121 -13.14 5.69 0.14
CA VAL A 121 -13.80 4.87 1.18
C VAL A 121 -13.82 3.38 0.83
N ARG A 122 -14.11 3.06 -0.43
CA ARG A 122 -14.36 1.66 -0.84
C ARG A 122 -13.12 0.76 -0.74
N PRO A 123 -11.90 1.21 -1.07
CA PRO A 123 -10.70 0.38 -0.89
C PRO A 123 -10.48 -0.07 0.55
N TYR A 124 -10.68 0.83 1.52
CA TYR A 124 -10.65 0.47 2.93
C TYR A 124 -11.61 -0.68 3.23
N ARG A 125 -12.89 -0.54 2.82
CA ARG A 125 -13.92 -1.56 3.07
C ARG A 125 -13.61 -2.90 2.40
N VAL A 126 -13.01 -2.86 1.20
CA VAL A 126 -12.61 -4.06 0.47
C VAL A 126 -11.47 -4.78 1.18
N VAL A 127 -10.44 -4.06 1.60
CA VAL A 127 -9.29 -4.66 2.28
C VAL A 127 -9.68 -5.18 3.67
N ASP A 128 -10.53 -4.45 4.40
CA ASP A 128 -11.09 -4.87 5.68
C ASP A 128 -11.92 -6.16 5.53
N GLU A 129 -12.77 -6.24 4.51
CA GLU A 129 -13.55 -7.45 4.20
C GLU A 129 -12.64 -8.65 3.88
N VAL A 130 -11.60 -8.44 3.06
CA VAL A 130 -10.62 -9.50 2.73
C VAL A 130 -9.84 -9.93 3.97
N TRP A 131 -9.47 -9.00 4.84
CA TRP A 131 -8.78 -9.27 6.09
C TRP A 131 -9.61 -10.17 7.00
N LEU A 132 -10.84 -9.75 7.32
CA LEU A 132 -11.76 -10.49 8.19
C LEU A 132 -12.12 -11.87 7.61
N ALA A 133 -12.45 -11.92 6.32
CA ALA A 133 -12.80 -13.16 5.65
C ALA A 133 -11.63 -14.15 5.58
N SER A 134 -10.41 -13.68 5.35
CA SER A 134 -9.22 -14.53 5.30
C SER A 134 -8.84 -15.07 6.69
N ARG A 135 -9.00 -14.25 7.73
CA ARG A 135 -8.80 -14.67 9.12
C ARG A 135 -9.82 -15.73 9.53
N GLY A 136 -11.11 -15.51 9.19
CA GLY A 136 -12.18 -16.48 9.41
C GLY A 136 -11.92 -17.81 8.69
N LEU A 137 -11.52 -17.75 7.42
CA LEU A 137 -11.19 -18.92 6.63
C LEU A 137 -10.06 -19.75 7.26
N ALA A 138 -9.02 -19.12 7.79
CA ALA A 138 -7.93 -19.77 8.50
C ALA A 138 -8.40 -20.42 9.82
N ALA A 139 -9.44 -19.88 10.45
CA ALA A 139 -10.07 -20.44 11.64
C ALA A 139 -11.13 -21.53 11.32
N GLY A 140 -11.28 -21.92 10.05
CA GLY A 140 -12.27 -22.93 9.62
C GLY A 140 -13.70 -22.39 9.50
N SER A 141 -13.90 -21.06 9.49
CA SER A 141 -15.20 -20.41 9.33
C SER A 141 -15.44 -20.02 7.88
N ALA A 142 -16.53 -20.49 7.30
CA ALA A 142 -17.01 -20.05 5.98
C ALA A 142 -17.96 -18.84 6.05
N LEU A 143 -18.22 -18.30 7.25
CA LEU A 143 -19.06 -17.15 7.49
C LEU A 143 -18.17 -15.94 7.85
N LEU A 144 -18.43 -14.80 7.23
CA LEU A 144 -17.98 -13.54 7.80
C LEU A 144 -18.64 -13.41 9.17
N THR A 145 -17.84 -13.51 10.23
CA THR A 145 -18.30 -13.33 11.59
C THR A 145 -19.03 -11.97 11.70
N SER A 146 -20.16 -11.99 12.39
CA SER A 146 -21.03 -10.82 12.56
C SER A 146 -20.26 -9.67 13.23
N ASP A 147 -20.79 -8.44 13.10
CA ASP A 147 -20.22 -7.16 13.62
C ASP A 147 -19.75 -7.18 15.09
N ARG A 148 -20.10 -8.21 15.88
CA ARG A 148 -19.75 -8.32 17.30
C ARG A 148 -18.32 -8.80 17.57
N ASP A 149 -17.69 -9.54 16.65
CA ASP A 149 -16.29 -10.01 16.77
C ASP A 149 -15.33 -9.13 15.98
N ARG A 150 -15.79 -7.96 15.58
CA ARG A 150 -15.08 -6.94 14.86
C ARG A 150 -14.13 -6.19 15.81
N GLU A 151 -13.10 -6.86 16.29
CA GLU A 151 -11.89 -6.14 16.64
C GLU A 151 -11.37 -5.52 15.36
N SER A 152 -11.72 -4.24 15.19
CA SER A 152 -11.26 -3.40 14.10
C SER A 152 -9.74 -3.50 14.06
N ASP A 153 -9.24 -4.19 13.04
CA ASP A 153 -7.80 -4.41 12.97
C ASP A 153 -7.16 -3.07 12.64
N TRP A 154 -6.50 -2.51 13.63
CA TRP A 154 -5.85 -1.20 13.55
C TRP A 154 -4.96 -1.08 12.30
N ALA A 155 -4.38 -2.21 11.82
CA ALA A 155 -3.47 -2.22 10.69
C ALA A 155 -4.12 -1.73 9.39
N VAL A 156 -5.37 -2.16 9.10
CA VAL A 156 -6.10 -1.71 7.89
C VAL A 156 -6.48 -0.23 8.01
N GLY A 157 -6.87 0.20 9.22
CA GLY A 157 -7.18 1.60 9.50
C GLY A 157 -5.96 2.50 9.37
N VAL A 158 -4.84 2.14 10.00
CA VAL A 158 -3.58 2.90 9.93
C VAL A 158 -3.08 2.97 8.49
N TRP A 159 -3.06 1.84 7.76
CA TRP A 159 -2.69 1.82 6.35
C TRP A 159 -3.50 2.83 5.54
N TRP A 160 -4.81 2.79 5.69
CA TRP A 160 -5.70 3.63 4.88
C TRP A 160 -5.56 5.11 5.21
N VAL A 161 -5.56 5.46 6.49
CA VAL A 161 -5.38 6.85 6.94
C VAL A 161 -4.02 7.39 6.53
N SER A 162 -2.94 6.62 6.73
CA SER A 162 -1.60 7.03 6.32
C SER A 162 -1.48 7.19 4.80
N MET A 163 -2.14 6.32 4.02
CA MET A 163 -2.15 6.44 2.57
C MET A 163 -2.86 7.72 2.11
N LEU A 164 -4.01 8.05 2.70
CA LEU A 164 -4.74 9.29 2.37
C LEU A 164 -3.95 10.53 2.79
N LEU A 165 -3.39 10.54 4.00
CA LEU A 165 -2.57 11.64 4.49
C LEU A 165 -1.29 11.80 3.65
N GLY A 166 -0.60 10.70 3.32
CA GLY A 166 0.60 10.72 2.48
C GLY A 166 0.32 11.34 1.11
N ASN A 167 -0.77 10.94 0.44
CA ASN A 167 -1.18 11.54 -0.84
C ASN A 167 -1.54 13.04 -0.69
N GLY A 168 -2.23 13.41 0.38
CA GLY A 168 -2.54 14.82 0.67
C GLY A 168 -1.28 15.65 0.91
N TYR A 169 -0.35 15.13 1.70
CA TYR A 169 0.94 15.77 1.95
C TYR A 169 1.80 15.88 0.69
N ALA A 170 1.91 14.83 -0.11
CA ALA A 170 2.63 14.87 -1.38
C ALA A 170 2.08 15.97 -2.32
N ARG A 171 0.76 16.14 -2.35
CA ARG A 171 0.15 17.24 -3.09
C ARG A 171 0.49 18.61 -2.51
N TYR A 172 0.49 18.73 -1.18
CA TYR A 172 0.85 19.96 -0.50
C TYR A 172 2.33 20.33 -0.74
N THR A 173 3.24 19.36 -0.61
CA THR A 173 4.68 19.61 -0.85
C THR A 173 4.99 19.94 -2.31
N SER A 174 4.28 19.36 -3.29
CA SER A 174 4.43 19.75 -4.69
C SER A 174 4.09 21.23 -4.93
N VAL A 175 3.04 21.74 -4.27
CA VAL A 175 2.69 23.18 -4.35
C VAL A 175 3.76 24.05 -3.69
N LEU A 176 4.34 23.61 -2.57
CA LEU A 176 5.43 24.33 -1.93
C LEU A 176 6.66 24.43 -2.85
N LEU A 177 7.02 23.33 -3.51
CA LEU A 177 8.14 23.29 -4.45
C LEU A 177 7.90 24.18 -5.65
N ASP A 178 6.71 24.11 -6.27
CA ASP A 178 6.34 24.92 -7.44
C ASP A 178 6.39 26.43 -7.17
N THR A 179 6.21 26.83 -5.90
CA THR A 179 6.18 28.24 -5.47
C THR A 179 7.49 28.71 -4.81
N ALA A 180 8.43 27.79 -4.53
CA ALA A 180 9.67 28.11 -3.84
C ALA A 180 10.58 29.02 -4.68
N LYS A 181 11.08 30.10 -4.07
CA LYS A 181 11.96 31.07 -4.71
C LYS A 181 13.12 31.52 -3.82
N THR A 182 13.00 31.33 -2.53
CA THR A 182 14.00 31.76 -1.55
C THR A 182 14.56 30.55 -0.80
N PRO A 183 15.77 30.67 -0.20
CA PRO A 183 16.29 29.60 0.66
C PRO A 183 15.32 29.16 1.77
N ALA A 184 14.55 30.10 2.34
CA ALA A 184 13.55 29.80 3.36
C ALA A 184 12.38 28.97 2.82
N ASP A 185 11.99 29.16 1.55
CA ASP A 185 10.95 28.35 0.91
C ASP A 185 11.43 26.90 0.72
N PHE A 186 12.69 26.72 0.28
CA PHE A 186 13.28 25.39 0.14
C PHE A 186 13.49 24.70 1.49
N GLU A 187 13.86 25.43 2.54
CA GLU A 187 13.91 24.89 3.91
C GLU A 187 12.54 24.39 4.36
N ARG A 188 11.50 25.17 4.12
CA ARG A 188 10.11 24.79 4.43
C ARG A 188 9.68 23.56 3.63
N TYR A 189 9.95 23.56 2.32
CA TYR A 189 9.64 22.43 1.44
C TYR A 189 10.30 21.14 1.95
N ALA A 190 11.62 21.15 2.14
CA ALA A 190 12.36 19.97 2.58
C ALA A 190 11.86 19.44 3.93
N GLY A 191 11.58 20.33 4.89
CA GLY A 191 11.03 19.93 6.20
C GLY A 191 9.66 19.27 6.09
N GLN A 192 8.77 19.76 5.21
CA GLN A 192 7.44 19.17 5.00
C GLN A 192 7.52 17.88 4.17
N SER A 193 8.46 17.76 3.24
CA SER A 193 8.69 16.55 2.46
C SER A 193 9.14 15.38 3.34
N ILE A 194 10.05 15.61 4.29
CA ILE A 194 10.47 14.62 5.28
C ILE A 194 9.26 14.07 6.07
N VAL A 195 8.32 14.95 6.45
CA VAL A 195 7.08 14.52 7.13
C VAL A 195 6.20 13.68 6.20
N ALA A 196 6.05 14.08 4.93
CA ALA A 196 5.30 13.33 3.92
C ALA A 196 5.87 11.92 3.71
N ASP A 197 7.19 11.81 3.60
CA ASP A 197 7.90 10.55 3.45
C ASP A 197 7.69 9.65 4.68
N GLY A 198 7.75 10.21 5.90
CA GLY A 198 7.47 9.48 7.13
C GLY A 198 6.06 8.88 7.18
N VAL A 199 5.05 9.66 6.79
CA VAL A 199 3.66 9.19 6.71
C VAL A 199 3.50 8.09 5.65
N THR A 200 4.13 8.27 4.49
CA THR A 200 4.08 7.29 3.39
C THR A 200 4.83 5.99 3.77
N LEU A 201 5.91 6.09 4.55
CA LEU A 201 6.63 4.94 5.09
C LEU A 201 5.72 4.09 6.01
N ILE A 202 4.93 4.73 6.87
CA ILE A 202 3.94 4.03 7.72
C ILE A 202 2.91 3.30 6.85
N ALA A 203 2.40 3.94 5.79
CA ALA A 203 1.47 3.32 4.85
C ALA A 203 2.08 2.10 4.16
N ALA A 204 3.33 2.19 3.68
CA ALA A 204 4.03 1.08 3.02
C ALA A 204 4.30 -0.09 3.99
N ALA A 205 4.75 0.19 5.21
CA ALA A 205 5.03 -0.82 6.23
C ALA A 205 3.75 -1.57 6.64
N THR A 206 2.66 -0.85 6.89
CA THR A 206 1.36 -1.46 7.23
C THR A 206 0.75 -2.23 6.05
N ALA A 207 0.94 -1.77 4.80
CA ALA A 207 0.55 -2.53 3.61
C ALA A 207 1.29 -3.88 3.51
N ILE A 208 2.60 -3.90 3.78
CA ILE A 208 3.39 -5.15 3.84
C ILE A 208 2.83 -6.10 4.89
N LEU A 209 2.51 -5.60 6.08
CA LEU A 209 1.92 -6.39 7.16
C LEU A 209 0.58 -7.00 6.69
N ILE A 210 -0.31 -6.21 6.10
CA ILE A 210 -1.60 -6.66 5.58
C ILE A 210 -1.42 -7.75 4.51
N VAL A 211 -0.55 -7.51 3.52
CA VAL A 211 -0.28 -8.48 2.44
C VAL A 211 0.23 -9.80 3.00
N ARG A 212 1.15 -9.75 3.95
CA ARG A 212 1.74 -10.96 4.56
C ARG A 212 0.74 -11.72 5.41
N SER A 213 -0.03 -11.03 6.26
CA SER A 213 -1.02 -11.65 7.15
C SER A 213 -2.13 -12.36 6.35
N ILE A 214 -2.77 -11.64 5.43
CA ILE A 214 -3.83 -12.21 4.58
C ILE A 214 -3.30 -13.41 3.77
N SER A 215 -2.11 -13.27 3.19
CA SER A 215 -1.52 -14.34 2.38
C SER A 215 -1.18 -15.56 3.23
N GLY A 216 -0.66 -15.35 4.44
CA GLY A 216 -0.37 -16.43 5.39
C GLY A 216 -1.61 -17.22 5.77
N TRP A 217 -2.70 -16.54 6.09
CA TRP A 217 -3.98 -17.18 6.41
C TRP A 217 -4.54 -17.99 5.25
N GLN A 218 -4.54 -17.45 4.03
CA GLN A 218 -5.05 -18.17 2.86
C GLN A 218 -4.17 -19.36 2.46
N GLU A 219 -2.85 -19.24 2.56
CA GLU A 219 -1.95 -20.38 2.30
C GLU A 219 -2.06 -21.46 3.38
N GLY A 220 -2.26 -21.10 4.64
CA GLY A 220 -2.55 -22.03 5.73
C GLY A 220 -3.84 -22.81 5.48
N ALA A 221 -4.94 -22.12 5.12
CA ALA A 221 -6.21 -22.75 4.78
C ALA A 221 -6.08 -23.68 3.56
N ARG A 222 -5.33 -23.25 2.52
CA ARG A 222 -5.05 -24.07 1.33
C ARG A 222 -4.30 -25.35 1.67
N ALA A 223 -3.31 -25.28 2.56
CA ALA A 223 -2.53 -26.43 2.99
C ALA A 223 -3.37 -27.41 3.84
N ALA A 224 -4.34 -26.93 4.60
CA ALA A 224 -5.28 -27.74 5.35
C ALA A 224 -6.24 -28.50 4.40
N ASP A 225 -6.80 -27.80 3.41
CA ASP A 225 -7.70 -28.36 2.39
C ASP A 225 -7.01 -29.51 1.61
N SER A 226 -5.76 -29.31 1.18
CA SER A 226 -5.00 -30.32 0.44
C SER A 226 -4.68 -31.59 1.23
N ARG A 227 -4.70 -31.56 2.56
CA ARG A 227 -4.49 -32.74 3.42
C ARG A 227 -5.76 -33.54 3.65
N GLN A 228 -6.93 -32.96 3.42
CA GLN A 228 -8.24 -33.62 3.61
C GLN A 228 -8.70 -34.35 2.34
N LEU A 229 -8.10 -34.05 1.19
CA LEU A 229 -8.37 -34.81 -0.03
C LEU A 229 -7.69 -36.20 0.06
N PRO A 230 -8.42 -37.30 -0.09
CA PRO A 230 -7.80 -38.63 -0.13
C PRO A 230 -6.80 -38.69 -1.29
N ALA A 231 -5.67 -39.36 -1.03
CA ALA A 231 -4.71 -39.65 -2.09
C ALA A 231 -5.39 -40.45 -3.21
N PRO A 232 -5.09 -40.15 -4.49
CA PRO A 232 -5.67 -40.84 -5.64
C PRO A 232 -5.37 -42.34 -5.65
#